data_46087181504bc4892b40c2aa02f6a297
#
_entry.id   46087181504bc4892b40c2aa02f6a297
#
_cell.length_a   1.000
_cell.length_b   1.000
_cell.length_c   1.000
_cell.angle_alpha   90.00
_cell.angle_beta   90.00
_cell.angle_gamma   90.00
#
_symmetry.space_group_name_H-M   'P 1'
#
loop_
_entity.id
_entity.type
_entity.pdbx_description
1 polymer ?
#
loop_
_entity_poly.entity_id
_entity_poly.type
_entity_poly.pdbx_seq_one_letter_code
_entity_poly.pdbx_strand_id
1 'polypeptide(L)'
;MGFNFRKRIRLGKYFSLNVGKSGVSLSAGRKGFRQSINTKGQARTTIGIPGTGLSYSKTLNAKKLINTVGGNKPVHSTSRNISFEEEVRQFNEDLEYLVTLHHEADYPEDIATGSILEGDIPYKSGEDGPHARAAREVIEENKPGFFKRIFSGKQYRDDSEEMLNQAKAADEELLSKWERNKKISGDLLKMKEASPVEVLKNIGLEKDMEFVEGFDCSLDSGGCLNIEITINPESVVPKEYITLTPTGKLSIREYSKADYYNIISQFTAALTLRTGRNVFHLVSPTEIRLHVHEKKMNGVSGLQSEVLILSVLLDKETFNKINFEQSQPFDTLTEFRHEVDFLKTKGFKEVQRLN
;
A
#
# COMPACT_ATOMS: atom_id res chain seq x y z
N MET A 1 3.64 -11.26 37.87
CA MET A 1 3.09 -11.53 36.54
C MET A 1 3.17 -10.26 35.75
N GLY A 2 3.93 -10.22 34.65
CA GLY A 2 4.10 -9.02 33.81
C GLY A 2 3.21 -9.10 32.58
N PHE A 3 2.32 -8.15 32.39
CA PHE A 3 1.55 -8.01 31.17
C PHE A 3 2.48 -7.68 30.00
N ASN A 4 2.55 -8.57 29.00
CA ASN A 4 3.25 -8.33 27.74
C ASN A 4 2.25 -7.72 26.75
N PHE A 5 2.29 -6.41 26.58
CA PHE A 5 1.53 -5.72 25.55
C PHE A 5 2.40 -5.66 24.27
N ARG A 6 1.90 -6.23 23.19
CA ARG A 6 2.45 -6.09 21.83
C ARG A 6 1.31 -5.79 20.89
N LYS A 7 1.33 -4.64 20.27
CA LYS A 7 0.41 -4.26 19.21
C LYS A 7 1.21 -4.08 17.92
N ARG A 8 0.76 -4.73 16.86
CA ARG A 8 1.30 -4.55 15.52
C ARG A 8 0.26 -3.85 14.68
N ILE A 9 0.61 -2.68 14.17
CA ILE A 9 -0.21 -1.90 13.26
C ILE A 9 0.41 -2.09 11.88
N ARG A 10 -0.35 -2.59 10.90
CA ARG A 10 0.09 -2.62 9.51
C ARG A 10 -0.21 -1.28 8.91
N LEU A 11 0.79 -0.65 8.33
CA LEU A 11 0.74 0.64 7.66
C LEU A 11 1.00 0.41 6.17
N GLY A 12 0.05 -0.22 5.46
CA GLY A 12 0.17 -0.55 4.05
C GLY A 12 0.90 -1.86 3.72
N LYS A 13 1.12 -2.11 2.45
CA LYS A 13 1.61 -3.39 1.88
C LYS A 13 2.98 -3.82 2.41
N TYR A 14 3.81 -2.86 2.76
CA TYR A 14 5.22 -3.12 3.11
C TYR A 14 5.58 -2.71 4.51
N PHE A 15 4.75 -1.94 5.22
CA PHE A 15 5.10 -1.32 6.48
C PHE A 15 4.28 -1.84 7.65
N SER A 16 4.92 -1.95 8.80
CA SER A 16 4.23 -2.24 10.06
C SER A 16 4.93 -1.56 11.23
N LEU A 17 4.15 -0.89 12.05
CA LEU A 17 4.58 -0.33 13.33
C LEU A 17 4.33 -1.37 14.43
N ASN A 18 5.37 -1.74 15.17
CA ASN A 18 5.24 -2.64 16.32
C ASN A 18 5.44 -1.81 17.58
N VAL A 19 4.41 -1.73 18.41
CA VAL A 19 4.43 -1.05 19.71
C VAL A 19 4.48 -2.10 20.81
N GLY A 20 5.44 -2.00 21.71
CA GLY A 20 5.57 -2.92 22.84
C GLY A 20 6.22 -2.27 24.04
N LYS A 21 6.23 -2.96 25.18
CA LYS A 21 6.84 -2.50 26.45
C LYS A 21 8.33 -2.09 26.29
N SER A 22 9.03 -2.61 25.29
CA SER A 22 10.43 -2.33 25.01
C SER A 22 10.68 -1.16 24.06
N GLY A 23 9.62 -0.50 23.55
CA GLY A 23 9.68 0.62 22.60
C GLY A 23 8.86 0.37 21.33
N VAL A 24 8.96 1.32 20.42
CA VAL A 24 8.32 1.30 19.10
C VAL A 24 9.36 0.84 18.09
N SER A 25 8.97 0.01 17.13
CA SER A 25 9.79 -0.33 15.97
C SER A 25 8.98 -0.25 14.69
N LEU A 26 9.52 0.43 13.70
CA LEU A 26 9.01 0.43 12.33
C LEU A 26 9.65 -0.73 11.57
N SER A 27 8.86 -1.44 10.81
CA SER A 27 9.35 -2.50 9.93
C SER A 27 8.85 -2.24 8.53
N ALA A 28 9.78 -2.17 7.58
CA ALA A 28 9.50 -2.12 6.16
C ALA A 28 9.89 -3.45 5.51
N GLY A 29 9.08 -3.99 4.62
CA GLY A 29 9.48 -5.19 3.90
C GLY A 29 8.40 -5.86 3.07
N ARG A 30 8.84 -6.48 1.99
CA ARG A 30 8.08 -7.40 1.11
C ARG A 30 8.20 -8.85 1.59
N LYS A 31 7.40 -9.76 1.00
CA LYS A 31 7.61 -11.21 1.12
C LYS A 31 9.08 -11.53 0.81
N GLY A 32 9.80 -11.97 1.83
CA GLY A 32 11.21 -12.34 1.73
C GLY A 32 12.23 -11.31 2.20
N PHE A 33 11.90 -10.03 2.30
CA PHE A 33 12.81 -9.00 2.79
C PHE A 33 12.12 -8.06 3.79
N ARG A 34 12.71 -7.86 4.95
CA ARG A 34 12.20 -6.95 5.98
C ARG A 34 13.35 -6.19 6.64
N GLN A 35 13.24 -4.89 6.69
CA GLN A 35 14.04 -4.05 7.59
C GLN A 35 13.17 -3.58 8.75
N SER A 36 13.76 -3.50 9.94
CA SER A 36 13.11 -2.93 11.11
C SER A 36 14.10 -2.09 11.91
N ILE A 37 13.64 -0.90 12.29
CA ILE A 37 14.41 0.00 13.16
C ILE A 37 13.60 0.21 14.42
N ASN A 38 14.25 0.16 15.58
CA ASN A 38 13.60 0.39 16.85
C ASN A 38 14.06 1.69 17.50
N THR A 39 13.26 2.21 18.43
CA THR A 39 13.56 3.44 19.19
C THR A 39 14.84 3.38 20.03
N LYS A 40 15.47 2.20 20.14
CA LYS A 40 16.76 1.99 20.80
C LYS A 40 17.96 2.11 19.84
N GLY A 41 17.70 2.47 18.56
CA GLY A 41 18.74 2.62 17.53
C GLY A 41 19.32 1.29 17.05
N GLN A 42 18.52 0.21 17.08
CA GLN A 42 18.91 -1.08 16.50
C GLN A 42 18.20 -1.23 15.17
N ALA A 43 18.96 -1.36 14.10
CA ALA A 43 18.47 -1.72 12.78
C ALA A 43 18.60 -3.24 12.60
N ARG A 44 17.54 -3.90 12.17
CA ARG A 44 17.52 -5.32 11.87
C ARG A 44 17.04 -5.56 10.44
N THR A 45 17.88 -6.19 9.66
CA THR A 45 17.52 -6.68 8.32
C THR A 45 17.19 -8.16 8.42
N THR A 46 16.07 -8.57 7.88
CA THR A 46 15.65 -9.96 7.79
C THR A 46 15.40 -10.30 6.31
N ILE A 47 16.09 -11.30 5.81
CA ILE A 47 15.89 -11.85 4.47
C ILE A 47 15.28 -13.24 4.65
N GLY A 48 14.14 -13.49 4.07
CA GLY A 48 13.45 -14.78 4.12
C GLY A 48 13.13 -15.28 2.73
N ILE A 49 13.19 -16.59 2.52
CA ILE A 49 12.76 -17.21 1.27
C ILE A 49 11.26 -17.50 1.38
N PRO A 50 10.41 -16.84 0.58
CA PRO A 50 8.96 -17.04 0.65
C PRO A 50 8.58 -18.51 0.47
N GLY A 51 7.70 -19.03 1.33
CA GLY A 51 7.19 -20.40 1.24
C GLY A 51 8.04 -21.48 1.91
N THR A 52 9.28 -21.18 2.35
CA THR A 52 10.18 -22.19 2.93
C THR A 52 10.31 -22.12 4.45
N GLY A 53 9.81 -21.03 5.09
CA GLY A 53 9.99 -20.80 6.52
C GLY A 53 11.42 -20.41 6.94
N LEU A 54 12.37 -20.42 6.01
CA LEU A 54 13.77 -20.06 6.28
C LEU A 54 13.95 -18.54 6.23
N SER A 55 14.57 -17.96 7.28
CA SER A 55 14.92 -16.55 7.31
C SER A 55 16.27 -16.31 7.97
N TYR A 56 17.04 -15.39 7.40
CA TYR A 56 18.28 -14.89 7.95
C TYR A 56 18.07 -13.48 8.50
N SER A 57 18.53 -13.21 9.72
CA SER A 57 18.40 -11.88 10.33
C SER A 57 19.75 -11.38 10.81
N LYS A 58 20.11 -10.16 10.43
CA LYS A 58 21.29 -9.44 10.93
C LYS A 58 20.83 -8.19 11.68
N THR A 59 21.28 -8.06 12.93
CA THR A 59 21.01 -6.87 13.73
C THR A 59 22.28 -6.04 13.85
N LEU A 60 22.18 -4.76 13.47
CA LEU A 60 23.26 -3.78 13.64
C LEU A 60 22.89 -2.84 14.79
N ASN A 61 23.78 -2.71 15.76
CA ASN A 61 23.63 -1.73 16.83
C ASN A 61 24.35 -0.45 16.39
N ALA A 62 23.60 0.59 16.05
CA ALA A 62 24.17 1.90 15.69
C ALA A 62 25.11 2.47 16.79
N LYS A 63 24.89 2.11 18.05
CA LYS A 63 25.80 2.46 19.17
C LYS A 63 27.21 1.90 19.02
N LYS A 64 27.40 0.78 18.33
CA LYS A 64 28.74 0.16 18.17
C LYS A 64 29.54 0.80 17.03
N LEU A 65 28.87 1.42 16.05
CA LEU A 65 29.53 2.15 14.97
C LEU A 65 30.10 3.50 15.42
N ILE A 66 29.49 4.14 16.42
CA ILE A 66 29.89 5.47 16.91
C ILE A 66 31.10 5.42 17.82
N ASN A 67 31.33 4.30 18.52
CA ASN A 67 32.48 4.13 19.43
C ASN A 67 33.78 3.76 18.73
N THR A 68 33.81 3.58 17.42
CA THR A 68 35.02 3.19 16.67
C THR A 68 35.71 4.39 15.99
N VAL A 69 35.09 5.57 16.04
CA VAL A 69 35.71 6.82 15.55
C VAL A 69 35.89 7.76 16.73
N GLY A 70 37.11 7.71 17.31
CA GLY A 70 37.50 8.57 18.41
C GLY A 70 37.43 10.06 18.08
N GLY A 71 36.76 10.81 18.93
CA GLY A 71 36.75 12.28 18.87
C GLY A 71 35.54 12.87 19.58
N ASN A 72 35.74 13.37 20.80
CA ASN A 72 34.80 14.09 21.64
C ASN A 72 34.06 15.22 20.90
N LYS A 73 32.81 15.01 20.56
CA LYS A 73 31.73 16.02 20.55
C LYS A 73 30.38 15.30 20.39
N PRO A 74 29.28 15.76 21.02
CA PRO A 74 28.00 15.06 21.00
C PRO A 74 27.28 15.22 19.66
N VAL A 75 27.52 14.31 18.72
CA VAL A 75 26.79 14.19 17.43
C VAL A 75 25.48 13.38 17.64
N HIS A 76 25.05 13.21 18.90
CA HIS A 76 23.95 12.33 19.25
C HIS A 76 22.54 12.85 18.94
N SER A 77 22.37 14.14 18.62
CA SER A 77 21.04 14.71 18.35
C SER A 77 20.65 14.65 16.87
N THR A 78 21.59 14.87 15.97
CA THR A 78 21.28 15.06 14.54
C THR A 78 20.91 13.75 13.84
N SER A 79 21.62 12.65 14.07
CA SER A 79 21.26 11.36 13.43
C SER A 79 20.01 10.71 14.00
N ARG A 80 19.65 10.99 15.28
CA ARG A 80 18.35 10.57 15.84
C ARG A 80 17.21 11.38 15.29
N ASN A 81 17.38 12.68 15.06
CA ASN A 81 16.37 13.55 14.52
C ASN A 81 16.06 13.20 13.05
N ILE A 82 17.09 12.91 12.25
CA ILE A 82 16.93 12.45 10.86
C ILE A 82 16.12 11.14 10.80
N SER A 83 16.39 10.19 11.72
CA SER A 83 15.63 8.92 11.79
C SER A 83 14.16 9.15 12.14
N PHE A 84 13.85 10.05 13.07
CA PHE A 84 12.47 10.34 13.47
C PHE A 84 11.72 11.15 12.40
N GLU A 85 12.39 12.05 11.70
CA GLU A 85 11.83 12.75 10.55
C GLU A 85 11.45 11.77 9.44
N GLU A 86 12.29 10.79 9.17
CA GLU A 86 12.04 9.74 8.20
C GLU A 86 10.86 8.85 8.61
N GLU A 87 10.77 8.48 9.89
CA GLU A 87 9.64 7.70 10.43
C GLU A 87 8.31 8.44 10.27
N VAL A 88 8.28 9.76 10.54
CA VAL A 88 7.08 10.58 10.38
C VAL A 88 6.73 10.76 8.90
N ARG A 89 7.73 10.98 8.03
CA ARG A 89 7.52 11.07 6.59
C ARG A 89 6.90 9.80 6.04
N GLN A 90 7.48 8.64 6.37
CA GLN A 90 6.98 7.35 5.93
C GLN A 90 5.56 7.06 6.41
N PHE A 91 5.25 7.40 7.67
CA PHE A 91 3.90 7.26 8.20
C PHE A 91 2.88 8.09 7.41
N ASN A 92 3.25 9.32 7.06
CA ASN A 92 2.38 10.20 6.30
C ASN A 92 2.19 9.71 4.86
N GLU A 93 3.24 9.21 4.22
CA GLU A 93 3.18 8.60 2.88
C GLU A 93 2.27 7.35 2.87
N ASP A 94 2.38 6.50 3.88
CA ASP A 94 1.52 5.31 4.01
C ASP A 94 0.06 5.69 4.24
N LEU A 95 -0.19 6.75 5.02
CA LEU A 95 -1.54 7.25 5.24
C LEU A 95 -2.13 7.88 3.98
N GLU A 96 -1.32 8.67 3.26
CA GLU A 96 -1.69 9.26 1.97
C GLU A 96 -2.02 8.16 0.95
N TYR A 97 -1.20 7.11 0.87
CA TYR A 97 -1.46 5.97 0.00
C TYR A 97 -2.84 5.34 0.25
N LEU A 98 -3.25 5.17 1.52
CA LEU A 98 -4.56 4.59 1.85
C LEU A 98 -5.72 5.41 1.29
N VAL A 99 -5.63 6.74 1.37
CA VAL A 99 -6.72 7.62 0.92
C VAL A 99 -6.65 7.97 -0.57
N THR A 100 -5.55 7.63 -1.23
CA THR A 100 -5.32 7.86 -2.67
C THR A 100 -5.30 6.58 -3.51
N LEU A 101 -5.72 5.45 -2.95
CA LEU A 101 -5.78 4.15 -3.66
C LEU A 101 -6.50 4.22 -5.03
N HIS A 102 -7.46 5.13 -5.18
CA HIS A 102 -8.22 5.34 -6.41
C HIS A 102 -7.44 6.05 -7.53
N HIS A 103 -6.28 6.66 -7.22
CA HIS A 103 -5.43 7.30 -8.24
C HIS A 103 -4.88 6.27 -9.23
N GLU A 104 -4.65 5.04 -8.78
CA GLU A 104 -4.12 3.97 -9.62
C GLU A 104 -5.12 2.83 -9.77
N ALA A 105 -5.05 2.14 -10.90
CA ALA A 105 -5.67 0.84 -11.12
C ALA A 105 -4.60 -0.26 -11.09
N ASP A 106 -5.01 -1.48 -10.75
CA ASP A 106 -4.10 -2.64 -10.77
C ASP A 106 -3.83 -3.11 -12.20
N TYR A 107 -4.77 -2.82 -13.12
CA TYR A 107 -4.70 -3.18 -14.53
C TYR A 107 -4.72 -1.93 -15.41
N PRO A 108 -3.93 -1.91 -16.50
CA PRO A 108 -4.00 -0.83 -17.50
C PRO A 108 -5.38 -0.75 -18.15
N GLU A 109 -5.77 0.45 -18.59
CA GLU A 109 -7.06 0.71 -19.23
C GLU A 109 -7.24 -0.12 -20.51
N ASP A 110 -6.16 -0.34 -21.25
CA ASP A 110 -6.15 -1.05 -22.52
C ASP A 110 -5.89 -2.56 -22.41
N ILE A 111 -5.89 -3.12 -21.18
CA ILE A 111 -5.54 -4.54 -20.95
C ILE A 111 -6.44 -5.51 -21.71
N ALA A 112 -7.72 -5.19 -21.87
CA ALA A 112 -8.68 -6.03 -22.58
C ALA A 112 -8.59 -5.89 -24.12
N THR A 113 -7.91 -4.86 -24.63
CA THR A 113 -7.79 -4.63 -26.07
C THR A 113 -6.76 -5.51 -26.77
N GLY A 114 -5.81 -6.01 -26.01
CA GLY A 114 -4.67 -6.78 -26.53
C GLY A 114 -3.49 -5.92 -26.99
N SER A 115 -3.55 -4.59 -26.91
CA SER A 115 -2.46 -3.68 -27.30
C SER A 115 -1.16 -3.96 -26.55
N ILE A 116 -1.26 -4.38 -25.29
CA ILE A 116 -0.12 -4.78 -24.46
C ILE A 116 0.70 -5.94 -25.05
N LEU A 117 0.07 -6.82 -25.84
CA LEU A 117 0.76 -7.96 -26.45
C LEU A 117 1.78 -7.52 -27.51
N GLU A 118 1.53 -6.37 -28.15
CA GLU A 118 2.38 -5.79 -29.18
C GLU A 118 3.45 -4.86 -28.58
N GLY A 119 3.31 -4.49 -27.30
CA GLY A 119 4.22 -3.60 -26.61
C GLY A 119 5.59 -4.22 -26.35
N ASP A 120 6.63 -3.36 -26.43
CA ASP A 120 8.00 -3.76 -26.16
C ASP A 120 8.21 -4.11 -24.69
N ILE A 121 9.14 -5.03 -24.45
CA ILE A 121 9.61 -5.36 -23.10
C ILE A 121 10.26 -4.13 -22.47
N PRO A 122 9.96 -3.77 -21.20
CA PRO A 122 10.51 -2.57 -20.54
C PRO A 122 12.04 -2.53 -20.54
N TYR A 123 12.68 -3.66 -20.40
CA TYR A 123 14.14 -3.86 -20.56
C TYR A 123 14.45 -5.35 -20.68
N LYS A 124 15.61 -5.68 -21.27
CA LYS A 124 16.03 -7.06 -21.47
C LYS A 124 16.60 -7.66 -20.19
N SER A 125 16.36 -8.95 -19.98
CA SER A 125 16.92 -9.69 -18.85
C SER A 125 18.45 -9.61 -18.85
N GLY A 126 19.03 -9.25 -17.72
CA GLY A 126 20.49 -9.05 -17.56
C GLY A 126 20.99 -7.63 -17.83
N GLU A 127 20.14 -6.74 -18.33
CA GLU A 127 20.46 -5.31 -18.47
C GLU A 127 19.88 -4.53 -17.27
N ASP A 128 20.44 -3.34 -17.01
CA ASP A 128 19.84 -2.41 -16.05
C ASP A 128 18.52 -1.86 -16.63
N GLY A 129 17.45 -1.95 -15.85
CA GLY A 129 16.18 -1.34 -16.18
C GLY A 129 16.20 0.20 -16.03
N PRO A 130 15.08 0.88 -16.28
CA PRO A 130 15.02 2.34 -16.25
C PRO A 130 15.37 2.93 -14.89
N HIS A 131 14.95 2.32 -13.77
CA HIS A 131 15.26 2.79 -12.43
C HIS A 131 16.73 2.61 -12.07
N ALA A 132 17.33 1.46 -12.40
CA ALA A 132 18.75 1.21 -12.16
C ALA A 132 19.64 2.14 -12.99
N ARG A 133 19.26 2.46 -14.24
CA ARG A 133 19.95 3.45 -15.07
C ARG A 133 19.90 4.84 -14.46
N ALA A 134 18.71 5.30 -14.06
CA ALA A 134 18.53 6.57 -13.38
C ALA A 134 19.33 6.65 -12.07
N ALA A 135 19.30 5.58 -11.25
CA ALA A 135 20.09 5.52 -10.03
C ALA A 135 21.60 5.63 -10.29
N ARG A 136 22.12 4.99 -11.36
CA ARG A 136 23.54 5.12 -11.73
C ARG A 136 23.92 6.54 -12.14
N GLU A 137 23.05 7.24 -12.88
CA GLU A 137 23.28 8.65 -13.25
C GLU A 137 23.36 9.52 -11.99
N VAL A 138 22.43 9.39 -11.06
CA VAL A 138 22.44 10.13 -9.79
C VAL A 138 23.69 9.82 -8.97
N ILE A 139 24.12 8.56 -8.90
CA ILE A 139 25.34 8.13 -8.20
C ILE A 139 26.57 8.76 -8.85
N GLU A 140 26.68 8.76 -10.16
CA GLU A 140 27.81 9.37 -10.88
C GLU A 140 27.88 10.89 -10.66
N GLU A 141 26.74 11.59 -10.77
CA GLU A 141 26.67 13.05 -10.57
C GLU A 141 27.06 13.47 -9.15
N ASN A 142 26.75 12.64 -8.15
CA ASN A 142 27.02 12.92 -6.73
C ASN A 142 28.35 12.33 -6.23
N LYS A 143 29.23 11.88 -7.13
CA LYS A 143 30.57 11.35 -6.75
C LYS A 143 31.36 12.35 -5.92
N PRO A 144 31.76 11.99 -4.69
CA PRO A 144 32.55 12.89 -3.85
C PRO A 144 33.94 13.11 -4.45
N GLY A 145 34.40 14.37 -4.48
CA GLY A 145 35.75 14.71 -4.88
C GLY A 145 36.81 14.05 -4.00
N PHE A 146 38.05 14.01 -4.49
CA PHE A 146 39.16 13.25 -3.91
C PHE A 146 39.32 13.40 -2.40
N PHE A 147 39.26 14.63 -1.87
CA PHE A 147 39.40 14.87 -0.42
C PHE A 147 38.19 14.39 0.41
N LYS A 148 36.96 14.50 -0.11
CA LYS A 148 35.77 13.97 0.53
C LYS A 148 35.75 12.43 0.56
N ARG A 149 36.35 11.78 -0.44
CA ARG A 149 36.45 10.30 -0.50
C ARG A 149 37.17 9.69 0.70
N ILE A 150 38.16 10.41 1.26
CA ILE A 150 38.94 9.91 2.40
C ILE A 150 38.10 9.85 3.66
N PHE A 151 37.15 10.78 3.85
CA PHE A 151 36.33 10.89 5.08
C PHE A 151 34.93 10.30 4.98
N SER A 152 34.33 10.25 3.79
CA SER A 152 32.95 9.76 3.58
C SER A 152 32.82 8.69 2.49
N GLY A 153 33.92 8.19 1.95
CA GLY A 153 33.89 7.27 0.79
C GLY A 153 33.26 5.90 1.10
N LYS A 154 33.26 5.47 2.35
CA LYS A 154 32.61 4.22 2.75
C LYS A 154 31.09 4.40 2.83
N GLN A 155 30.63 5.44 3.47
CA GLN A 155 29.20 5.76 3.56
C GLN A 155 28.60 6.01 2.16
N TYR A 156 29.30 6.80 1.32
CA TYR A 156 28.85 7.02 -0.06
C TYR A 156 28.72 5.72 -0.86
N ARG A 157 29.64 4.76 -0.69
CA ARG A 157 29.55 3.45 -1.36
C ARG A 157 28.37 2.63 -0.84
N ASP A 158 28.22 2.60 0.48
CA ASP A 158 27.13 1.84 1.12
C ASP A 158 25.76 2.41 0.71
N ASP A 159 25.60 3.75 0.70
CA ASP A 159 24.38 4.44 0.28
C ASP A 159 24.11 4.26 -1.24
N SER A 160 25.17 4.29 -2.06
CA SER A 160 25.07 4.08 -3.51
C SER A 160 24.70 2.65 -3.88
N GLU A 161 25.24 1.67 -3.15
CA GLU A 161 24.90 0.26 -3.33
C GLU A 161 23.45 -0.02 -2.90
N GLU A 162 23.00 0.59 -1.81
CA GLU A 162 21.62 0.47 -1.34
C GLU A 162 20.65 1.09 -2.36
N MET A 163 20.94 2.30 -2.85
CA MET A 163 20.13 2.97 -3.90
C MET A 163 20.04 2.12 -5.16
N LEU A 164 21.15 1.56 -5.63
CA LEU A 164 21.16 0.72 -6.82
C LEU A 164 20.37 -0.58 -6.62
N ASN A 165 20.47 -1.18 -5.43
CA ASN A 165 19.71 -2.40 -5.12
C ASN A 165 18.21 -2.14 -5.04
N GLN A 166 17.80 -1.01 -4.48
CA GLN A 166 16.39 -0.59 -4.47
C GLN A 166 15.88 -0.33 -5.89
N ALA A 167 16.66 0.35 -6.72
CA ALA A 167 16.31 0.63 -8.11
C ALA A 167 16.19 -0.67 -8.96
N LYS A 168 17.09 -1.63 -8.76
CA LYS A 168 16.99 -2.95 -9.41
C LYS A 168 15.76 -3.73 -8.96
N ALA A 169 15.42 -3.69 -7.67
CA ALA A 169 14.19 -4.32 -7.18
C ALA A 169 12.93 -3.68 -7.79
N ALA A 170 12.93 -2.36 -8.00
CA ALA A 170 11.85 -1.68 -8.70
C ALA A 170 11.77 -2.07 -10.19
N ASP A 171 12.91 -2.26 -10.85
CA ASP A 171 12.95 -2.77 -12.23
C ASP A 171 12.44 -4.21 -12.34
N GLU A 172 12.81 -5.08 -11.41
CA GLU A 172 12.28 -6.46 -11.34
C GLU A 172 10.75 -6.46 -11.14
N GLU A 173 10.25 -5.54 -10.34
CA GLU A 173 8.80 -5.38 -10.16
C GLU A 173 8.12 -4.89 -11.43
N LEU A 174 8.70 -3.90 -12.12
CA LEU A 174 8.21 -3.39 -13.39
C LEU A 174 8.11 -4.51 -14.43
N LEU A 175 9.16 -5.32 -14.57
CA LEU A 175 9.17 -6.46 -15.48
C LEU A 175 8.12 -7.51 -15.12
N SER A 176 8.05 -7.87 -13.85
CA SER A 176 7.06 -8.85 -13.36
C SER A 176 5.62 -8.36 -13.57
N LYS A 177 5.35 -7.06 -13.36
CA LYS A 177 4.05 -6.45 -13.64
C LYS A 177 3.73 -6.47 -15.14
N TRP A 178 4.70 -6.17 -15.99
CA TRP A 178 4.53 -6.23 -17.45
C TRP A 178 4.23 -7.63 -17.93
N GLU A 179 5.00 -8.65 -17.51
CA GLU A 179 4.79 -10.05 -17.86
C GLU A 179 3.40 -10.54 -17.42
N ARG A 180 2.99 -10.19 -16.19
CA ARG A 180 1.67 -10.51 -15.68
C ARG A 180 0.56 -9.87 -16.51
N ASN A 181 0.66 -8.59 -16.83
CA ASN A 181 -0.33 -7.88 -17.63
C ASN A 181 -0.42 -8.44 -19.04
N LYS A 182 0.72 -8.79 -19.65
CA LYS A 182 0.77 -9.45 -20.95
C LYS A 182 0.05 -10.79 -20.94
N LYS A 183 0.28 -11.60 -19.90
CA LYS A 183 -0.42 -12.89 -19.73
C LYS A 183 -1.93 -12.67 -19.59
N ILE A 184 -2.35 -11.76 -18.69
CA ILE A 184 -3.77 -11.45 -18.46
C ILE A 184 -4.43 -10.97 -19.76
N SER A 185 -3.81 -10.05 -20.49
CA SER A 185 -4.33 -9.57 -21.78
C SER A 185 -4.52 -10.72 -22.78
N GLY A 186 -3.55 -11.64 -22.87
CA GLY A 186 -3.67 -12.83 -23.71
C GLY A 186 -4.81 -13.77 -23.30
N ASP A 187 -5.04 -13.90 -21.99
CA ASP A 187 -6.13 -14.73 -21.47
C ASP A 187 -7.50 -14.05 -21.69
N LEU A 188 -7.60 -12.74 -21.54
CA LEU A 188 -8.81 -11.95 -21.86
C LEU A 188 -9.20 -12.09 -23.34
N LEU A 189 -8.24 -12.08 -24.27
CA LEU A 189 -8.52 -12.27 -25.68
C LEU A 189 -9.07 -13.66 -26.01
N LYS A 190 -8.69 -14.70 -25.25
CA LYS A 190 -9.25 -16.05 -25.38
C LYS A 190 -10.66 -16.15 -24.81
N MET A 191 -11.01 -15.27 -23.89
CA MET A 191 -12.27 -15.28 -23.13
C MET A 191 -13.31 -14.25 -23.66
N LYS A 192 -13.19 -13.81 -24.91
CA LYS A 192 -14.08 -12.79 -25.49
C LYS A 192 -15.58 -13.15 -25.44
N GLU A 193 -15.90 -14.43 -25.50
CA GLU A 193 -17.27 -14.95 -25.46
C GLU A 193 -17.73 -15.34 -24.05
N ALA A 194 -16.83 -15.24 -23.05
CA ALA A 194 -17.15 -15.57 -21.66
C ALA A 194 -17.95 -14.45 -21.00
N SER A 195 -18.75 -14.80 -20.01
CA SER A 195 -19.47 -13.82 -19.21
C SER A 195 -18.50 -12.97 -18.36
N PRO A 196 -18.86 -11.72 -18.02
CA PRO A 196 -18.04 -10.89 -17.12
C PRO A 196 -17.67 -11.59 -15.79
N VAL A 197 -18.61 -12.32 -15.22
CA VAL A 197 -18.39 -13.09 -13.98
C VAL A 197 -17.32 -14.17 -14.17
N GLU A 198 -17.39 -14.91 -15.29
CA GLU A 198 -16.41 -15.95 -15.61
C GLU A 198 -15.01 -15.33 -15.83
N VAL A 199 -14.92 -14.21 -16.52
CA VAL A 199 -13.67 -13.49 -16.73
C VAL A 199 -13.05 -13.07 -15.39
N LEU A 200 -13.80 -12.37 -14.54
CA LEU A 200 -13.31 -11.89 -13.24
C LEU A 200 -12.83 -13.03 -12.34
N LYS A 201 -13.57 -14.14 -12.29
CA LYS A 201 -13.18 -15.33 -11.51
C LYS A 201 -11.93 -16.03 -12.06
N ASN A 202 -11.78 -16.13 -13.38
CA ASN A 202 -10.60 -16.74 -13.99
C ASN A 202 -9.33 -15.90 -13.84
N ILE A 203 -9.45 -14.57 -13.96
CA ILE A 203 -8.32 -13.65 -13.72
C ILE A 203 -7.93 -13.65 -12.24
N GLY A 204 -8.89 -13.88 -11.33
CA GLY A 204 -8.65 -13.89 -9.89
C GLY A 204 -8.39 -12.49 -9.35
N LEU A 205 -9.23 -11.54 -9.72
CA LEU A 205 -9.15 -10.12 -9.33
C LEU A 205 -8.88 -9.93 -7.83
N GLU A 206 -9.47 -10.76 -6.97
CA GLU A 206 -9.31 -10.72 -5.53
C GLU A 206 -7.87 -10.88 -5.04
N LYS A 207 -7.01 -11.54 -5.83
CA LYS A 207 -5.60 -11.77 -5.46
C LYS A 207 -4.74 -10.54 -5.64
N ASP A 208 -5.17 -9.64 -6.51
CA ASP A 208 -4.47 -8.41 -6.85
C ASP A 208 -4.96 -7.22 -6.02
N MET A 209 -6.20 -7.28 -5.51
CA MET A 209 -6.77 -6.21 -4.70
C MET A 209 -6.23 -6.23 -3.26
N GLU A 210 -5.41 -5.26 -2.94
CA GLU A 210 -4.94 -5.03 -1.58
C GLU A 210 -6.08 -4.56 -0.68
N PHE A 211 -6.06 -4.96 0.60
CA PHE A 211 -7.06 -4.61 1.62
C PHE A 211 -8.47 -5.20 1.42
N VAL A 212 -8.71 -5.98 0.38
CA VAL A 212 -9.95 -6.75 0.20
C VAL A 212 -9.75 -8.13 0.81
N GLU A 213 -10.61 -8.49 1.76
CA GLU A 213 -10.56 -9.77 2.48
C GLU A 213 -11.56 -10.80 1.91
N GLY A 214 -12.55 -10.33 1.14
CA GLY A 214 -13.52 -11.16 0.43
C GLY A 214 -13.98 -10.49 -0.84
N PHE A 215 -14.18 -11.29 -1.89
CA PHE A 215 -14.65 -10.85 -3.19
C PHE A 215 -15.65 -11.87 -3.75
N ASP A 216 -16.76 -11.38 -4.27
CA ASP A 216 -17.68 -12.19 -5.09
C ASP A 216 -18.25 -11.32 -6.21
N CYS A 217 -18.72 -11.95 -7.28
CA CYS A 217 -19.36 -11.28 -8.39
C CYS A 217 -20.47 -12.15 -9.00
N SER A 218 -21.55 -11.49 -9.42
CA SER A 218 -22.72 -12.14 -10.00
C SER A 218 -23.40 -11.20 -11.02
N LEU A 219 -24.23 -11.77 -11.90
CA LEU A 219 -25.14 -11.00 -12.74
C LEU A 219 -26.55 -11.08 -12.13
N ASP A 220 -27.24 -9.96 -12.08
CA ASP A 220 -28.66 -9.95 -11.74
C ASP A 220 -29.54 -10.37 -12.93
N SER A 221 -30.86 -10.44 -12.71
CA SER A 221 -31.82 -10.79 -13.75
C SER A 221 -31.90 -9.79 -14.92
N GLY A 222 -31.44 -8.57 -14.72
CA GLY A 222 -31.32 -7.52 -15.73
C GLY A 222 -29.98 -7.53 -16.47
N GLY A 223 -29.04 -8.39 -16.07
CA GLY A 223 -27.70 -8.46 -16.66
C GLY A 223 -26.71 -7.43 -16.08
N CYS A 224 -27.07 -6.69 -15.04
CA CYS A 224 -26.14 -5.81 -14.35
C CYS A 224 -25.15 -6.62 -13.50
N LEU A 225 -23.89 -6.24 -13.56
CA LEU A 225 -22.81 -6.88 -12.82
C LEU A 225 -22.79 -6.37 -11.38
N ASN A 226 -23.02 -7.29 -10.42
CA ASN A 226 -22.88 -7.03 -8.99
C ASN A 226 -21.51 -7.49 -8.53
N ILE A 227 -20.82 -6.63 -7.81
CA ILE A 227 -19.52 -6.88 -7.18
C ILE A 227 -19.68 -6.73 -5.67
N GLU A 228 -19.25 -7.73 -4.93
CA GLU A 228 -19.25 -7.72 -3.47
C GLU A 228 -17.80 -7.71 -2.99
N ILE A 229 -17.43 -6.77 -2.15
CA ILE A 229 -16.14 -6.77 -1.48
C ILE A 229 -16.33 -6.70 0.03
N THR A 230 -15.49 -7.45 0.74
CA THR A 230 -15.41 -7.40 2.21
C THR A 230 -14.10 -6.78 2.63
N ILE A 231 -14.16 -5.79 3.49
CA ILE A 231 -13.01 -5.02 3.99
C ILE A 231 -12.99 -4.99 5.52
N ASN A 232 -11.84 -4.65 6.07
CA ASN A 232 -11.66 -4.44 7.51
C ASN A 232 -10.89 -3.14 7.76
N PRO A 233 -11.53 -1.97 7.63
CA PRO A 233 -10.86 -0.67 7.75
C PRO A 233 -10.18 -0.47 9.10
N GLU A 234 -10.76 -0.99 10.20
CA GLU A 234 -10.16 -0.88 11.53
C GLU A 234 -8.82 -1.63 11.67
N SER A 235 -8.58 -2.65 10.84
CA SER A 235 -7.29 -3.38 10.81
C SER A 235 -6.22 -2.66 9.99
N VAL A 236 -6.61 -1.73 9.13
CA VAL A 236 -5.75 -1.03 8.16
C VAL A 236 -5.44 0.38 8.63
N VAL A 237 -6.47 1.16 8.99
CA VAL A 237 -6.31 2.56 9.39
C VAL A 237 -5.78 2.65 10.83
N PRO A 238 -4.66 3.34 11.06
CA PRO A 238 -4.11 3.48 12.41
C PRO A 238 -4.99 4.39 13.27
N LYS A 239 -5.17 4.03 14.55
CA LYS A 239 -5.91 4.86 15.54
C LYS A 239 -5.05 6.00 16.09
N GLU A 240 -3.75 5.93 15.87
CA GLU A 240 -2.77 6.88 16.36
C GLU A 240 -1.96 7.45 15.18
N TYR A 241 -1.52 8.67 15.30
CA TYR A 241 -0.59 9.31 14.38
C TYR A 241 0.71 9.65 15.06
N ILE A 242 1.77 9.74 14.27
CA ILE A 242 3.09 10.11 14.74
C ILE A 242 3.48 11.49 14.20
N THR A 243 4.13 12.29 15.04
CA THR A 243 4.63 13.62 14.69
C THR A 243 5.91 13.91 15.44
N LEU A 244 6.61 14.98 15.06
CA LEU A 244 7.75 15.48 15.81
C LEU A 244 7.34 16.56 16.79
N THR A 245 7.91 16.52 17.99
CA THR A 245 7.86 17.66 18.91
C THR A 245 8.76 18.78 18.38
N PRO A 246 8.62 20.04 18.86
CA PRO A 246 9.53 21.14 18.51
C PRO A 246 11.01 20.83 18.81
N THR A 247 11.29 19.89 19.71
CA THR A 247 12.65 19.43 20.04
C THR A 247 13.12 18.25 19.22
N GLY A 248 12.40 17.89 18.13
CA GLY A 248 12.75 16.79 17.23
C GLY A 248 12.57 15.38 17.80
N LYS A 249 11.75 15.20 18.84
CA LYS A 249 11.42 13.89 19.39
C LYS A 249 10.11 13.37 18.81
N LEU A 250 10.04 12.04 18.63
CA LEU A 250 8.80 11.40 18.19
C LEU A 250 7.70 11.55 19.24
N SER A 251 6.52 11.97 18.80
CA SER A 251 5.30 12.07 19.59
C SER A 251 4.21 11.22 18.94
N ILE A 252 3.58 10.34 19.70
CA ILE A 252 2.47 9.49 19.28
C ILE A 252 1.22 10.04 19.95
N ARG A 253 0.16 10.27 19.16
CA ARG A 253 -1.12 10.79 19.63
C ARG A 253 -2.26 10.02 18.99
N GLU A 254 -3.37 9.89 19.70
CA GLU A 254 -4.61 9.38 19.14
C GLU A 254 -5.25 10.41 18.20
N TYR A 255 -5.83 9.96 17.10
CA TYR A 255 -6.70 10.79 16.28
C TYR A 255 -7.95 11.19 17.07
N SER A 256 -8.49 12.37 16.78
CA SER A 256 -9.87 12.63 17.15
C SER A 256 -10.80 11.61 16.47
N LYS A 257 -11.96 11.33 17.06
CA LYS A 257 -12.93 10.42 16.41
C LYS A 257 -13.31 10.88 15.01
N ALA A 258 -13.43 12.20 14.82
CA ALA A 258 -13.77 12.78 13.53
C ALA A 258 -12.69 12.55 12.47
N ASP A 259 -11.42 12.76 12.84
CA ASP A 259 -10.29 12.55 11.92
C ASP A 259 -10.12 11.07 11.60
N TYR A 260 -10.20 10.19 12.60
CA TYR A 260 -10.11 8.75 12.41
C TYR A 260 -11.17 8.22 11.44
N TYR A 261 -12.43 8.56 11.66
CA TYR A 261 -13.51 8.11 10.78
C TYR A 261 -13.48 8.80 9.42
N ASN A 262 -12.98 10.03 9.33
CA ASN A 262 -12.73 10.65 8.03
C ASN A 262 -11.71 9.84 7.21
N ILE A 263 -10.60 9.39 7.80
CA ILE A 263 -9.63 8.52 7.11
C ILE A 263 -10.30 7.21 6.66
N ILE A 264 -11.10 6.59 7.52
CA ILE A 264 -11.85 5.38 7.18
C ILE A 264 -12.79 5.61 5.98
N SER A 265 -13.51 6.74 5.95
CA SER A 265 -14.42 7.03 4.85
C SER A 265 -13.68 7.24 3.52
N GLN A 266 -12.57 7.99 3.55
CA GLN A 266 -11.74 8.21 2.36
C GLN A 266 -11.10 6.90 1.87
N PHE A 267 -10.55 6.08 2.77
CA PHE A 267 -9.99 4.77 2.45
C PHE A 267 -11.03 3.84 1.82
N THR A 268 -12.21 3.72 2.43
CA THR A 268 -13.31 2.87 1.92
C THR A 268 -13.73 3.31 0.52
N ALA A 269 -13.90 4.60 0.33
CA ALA A 269 -14.28 5.17 -0.96
C ALA A 269 -13.19 5.01 -2.03
N ALA A 270 -11.93 5.26 -1.67
CA ALA A 270 -10.79 5.09 -2.57
C ALA A 270 -10.67 3.64 -3.04
N LEU A 271 -10.81 2.68 -2.14
CA LEU A 271 -10.78 1.26 -2.48
C LEU A 271 -11.97 0.85 -3.36
N THR A 272 -13.16 1.40 -3.08
CA THR A 272 -14.37 1.18 -3.90
C THR A 272 -14.17 1.67 -5.34
N LEU A 273 -13.66 2.90 -5.52
CA LEU A 273 -13.38 3.46 -6.85
C LEU A 273 -12.27 2.68 -7.57
N ARG A 274 -11.20 2.26 -6.88
CA ARG A 274 -10.14 1.42 -7.46
C ARG A 274 -10.69 0.08 -7.92
N THR A 275 -11.55 -0.56 -7.13
CA THR A 275 -12.25 -1.80 -7.52
C THR A 275 -13.08 -1.58 -8.78
N GLY A 276 -13.84 -0.49 -8.84
CA GLY A 276 -14.61 -0.11 -10.04
C GLY A 276 -13.73 0.04 -11.28
N ARG A 277 -12.59 0.76 -11.17
CA ARG A 277 -11.62 0.91 -12.28
C ARG A 277 -11.12 -0.43 -12.78
N ASN A 278 -10.72 -1.31 -11.88
CA ASN A 278 -10.24 -2.64 -12.24
C ASN A 278 -11.29 -3.45 -13.00
N VAL A 279 -12.53 -3.43 -12.54
CA VAL A 279 -13.64 -4.12 -13.24
C VAL A 279 -13.90 -3.51 -14.61
N PHE A 280 -13.94 -2.17 -14.73
CA PHE A 280 -14.12 -1.51 -16.02
C PHE A 280 -13.00 -1.80 -17.01
N HIS A 281 -11.74 -1.90 -16.54
CA HIS A 281 -10.60 -2.22 -17.40
C HIS A 281 -10.63 -3.68 -17.88
N LEU A 282 -11.04 -4.63 -17.01
CA LEU A 282 -11.04 -6.06 -17.33
C LEU A 282 -12.23 -6.49 -18.21
N VAL A 283 -13.46 -6.03 -17.91
CA VAL A 283 -14.68 -6.55 -18.55
C VAL A 283 -15.54 -5.48 -19.19
N SER A 284 -15.22 -4.20 -18.98
CA SER A 284 -15.80 -3.04 -19.65
C SER A 284 -17.34 -3.01 -19.69
N PRO A 285 -18.07 -3.30 -18.60
CA PRO A 285 -19.52 -3.23 -18.56
C PRO A 285 -20.00 -1.77 -18.71
N THR A 286 -21.28 -1.56 -19.00
CA THR A 286 -21.88 -0.22 -19.01
C THR A 286 -22.06 0.35 -17.62
N GLU A 287 -22.36 -0.52 -16.66
CA GLU A 287 -22.53 -0.19 -15.25
C GLU A 287 -22.20 -1.37 -14.35
N ILE A 288 -21.84 -1.09 -13.11
CA ILE A 288 -21.63 -2.09 -12.06
C ILE A 288 -22.30 -1.62 -10.78
N ARG A 289 -22.90 -2.56 -10.03
CA ARG A 289 -23.27 -2.34 -8.63
C ARG A 289 -22.17 -2.89 -7.74
N LEU A 290 -21.61 -2.04 -6.92
CA LEU A 290 -20.57 -2.42 -5.99
C LEU A 290 -21.09 -2.30 -4.56
N HIS A 291 -20.99 -3.39 -3.81
CA HIS A 291 -21.44 -3.54 -2.43
C HIS A 291 -20.24 -3.76 -1.55
N VAL A 292 -20.07 -2.89 -0.55
CA VAL A 292 -18.94 -2.96 0.37
C VAL A 292 -19.43 -3.43 1.73
N HIS A 293 -18.92 -4.55 2.18
CA HIS A 293 -19.14 -5.11 3.49
C HIS A 293 -17.97 -4.82 4.42
N GLU A 294 -18.28 -4.42 5.63
CA GLU A 294 -17.29 -4.23 6.68
C GLU A 294 -17.36 -5.38 7.68
N LYS A 295 -16.21 -5.98 7.99
CA LYS A 295 -16.10 -6.91 9.11
C LYS A 295 -16.14 -6.15 10.42
N LYS A 296 -17.23 -6.28 11.16
CA LYS A 296 -17.40 -5.70 12.48
C LYS A 296 -17.32 -6.77 13.56
N MET A 297 -16.62 -6.46 14.63
CA MET A 297 -16.65 -7.31 15.81
C MET A 297 -17.82 -6.90 16.71
N ASN A 298 -18.74 -7.82 16.94
CA ASN A 298 -19.80 -7.60 17.90
C ASN A 298 -19.20 -7.54 19.32
N GLY A 299 -19.24 -6.36 19.95
CA GLY A 299 -18.66 -6.14 21.26
C GLY A 299 -19.29 -6.95 22.40
N VAL A 300 -20.48 -7.54 22.19
CA VAL A 300 -21.20 -8.36 23.18
C VAL A 300 -20.87 -9.84 23.01
N SER A 301 -20.92 -10.33 21.77
CA SER A 301 -20.71 -11.78 21.49
C SER A 301 -19.26 -12.13 21.16
N GLY A 302 -18.42 -11.14 20.82
CA GLY A 302 -17.07 -11.38 20.31
C GLY A 302 -17.02 -12.03 18.92
N LEU A 303 -18.19 -12.21 18.27
CA LEU A 303 -18.28 -12.78 16.94
C LEU A 303 -18.08 -11.68 15.87
N GLN A 304 -17.41 -12.03 14.80
CA GLN A 304 -17.35 -11.17 13.60
C GLN A 304 -18.64 -11.32 12.80
N SER A 305 -19.16 -10.19 12.34
CA SER A 305 -20.26 -10.11 11.38
C SER A 305 -19.85 -9.24 10.20
N GLU A 306 -20.36 -9.56 9.04
CA GLU A 306 -20.21 -8.71 7.84
C GLU A 306 -21.46 -7.85 7.71
N VAL A 307 -21.26 -6.55 7.58
CA VAL A 307 -22.33 -5.55 7.52
C VAL A 307 -22.16 -4.75 6.24
N LEU A 308 -23.23 -4.65 5.43
CA LEU A 308 -23.21 -3.82 4.23
C LEU A 308 -23.18 -2.33 4.64
N ILE A 309 -22.11 -1.63 4.28
CA ILE A 309 -21.86 -0.25 4.69
C ILE A 309 -21.95 0.77 3.56
N LEU A 310 -21.85 0.29 2.32
CA LEU A 310 -21.93 1.11 1.12
C LEU A 310 -22.46 0.26 -0.03
N SER A 311 -23.40 0.80 -0.78
CA SER A 311 -23.87 0.25 -2.03
C SER A 311 -23.91 1.36 -3.07
N VAL A 312 -23.25 1.18 -4.22
CA VAL A 312 -23.13 2.22 -5.26
C VAL A 312 -23.30 1.62 -6.65
N LEU A 313 -24.01 2.33 -7.49
CA LEU A 313 -24.14 2.05 -8.92
C LEU A 313 -23.18 2.96 -9.68
N LEU A 314 -22.09 2.40 -10.17
CA LEU A 314 -21.10 3.11 -10.98
C LEU A 314 -21.45 2.92 -12.45
N ASP A 315 -21.87 3.99 -13.13
CA ASP A 315 -22.03 4.01 -14.58
C ASP A 315 -20.73 4.46 -15.26
N LYS A 316 -20.41 3.80 -16.37
CA LYS A 316 -19.12 4.00 -17.05
C LYS A 316 -18.96 5.41 -17.62
N GLU A 317 -20.06 6.05 -18.05
CA GLU A 317 -20.00 7.37 -18.65
C GLU A 317 -19.59 8.44 -17.62
N THR A 318 -20.22 8.44 -16.46
CA THR A 318 -19.87 9.32 -15.32
C THR A 318 -18.48 8.99 -14.81
N PHE A 319 -18.16 7.69 -14.67
CA PHE A 319 -16.89 7.21 -14.18
C PHE A 319 -15.69 7.69 -15.01
N ASN A 320 -15.81 7.66 -16.34
CA ASN A 320 -14.76 8.11 -17.25
C ASN A 320 -14.53 9.63 -17.25
N LYS A 321 -15.43 10.43 -16.66
CA LYS A 321 -15.29 11.89 -16.53
C LYS A 321 -14.51 12.29 -15.27
N ILE A 322 -14.25 11.36 -14.37
CA ILE A 322 -13.56 11.63 -13.08
C ILE A 322 -12.08 11.90 -13.33
N ASN A 323 -11.59 13.00 -12.80
CA ASN A 323 -10.17 13.22 -12.63
C ASN A 323 -9.72 12.61 -11.29
N PHE A 324 -9.29 11.36 -11.32
CA PHE A 324 -8.94 10.61 -10.12
C PHE A 324 -7.81 11.23 -9.30
N GLU A 325 -6.83 11.88 -9.94
CA GLU A 325 -5.71 12.52 -9.24
C GLU A 325 -6.11 13.75 -8.41
N GLN A 326 -7.23 14.39 -8.76
CA GLN A 326 -7.70 15.61 -8.10
C GLN A 326 -8.99 15.41 -7.30
N SER A 327 -9.59 14.23 -7.38
CA SER A 327 -10.87 13.94 -6.74
C SER A 327 -10.69 13.53 -5.27
N GLN A 328 -11.69 13.91 -4.44
CA GLN A 328 -11.82 13.37 -3.09
C GLN A 328 -12.69 12.12 -3.16
N PRO A 329 -12.20 10.93 -2.79
CA PRO A 329 -12.87 9.69 -3.13
C PRO A 329 -14.27 9.56 -2.51
N PHE A 330 -14.48 9.99 -1.27
CA PHE A 330 -15.79 9.89 -0.64
C PHE A 330 -16.81 10.84 -1.30
N ASP A 331 -16.41 12.06 -1.61
CA ASP A 331 -17.27 13.02 -2.32
C ASP A 331 -17.56 12.54 -3.75
N THR A 332 -16.56 11.98 -4.42
CA THR A 332 -16.71 11.41 -5.77
C THR A 332 -17.75 10.28 -5.81
N LEU A 333 -17.80 9.42 -4.78
CA LEU A 333 -18.83 8.37 -4.72
C LEU A 333 -20.25 8.93 -4.62
N THR A 334 -20.43 10.11 -4.04
CA THR A 334 -21.75 10.75 -3.91
C THR A 334 -22.30 11.28 -5.22
N GLU A 335 -21.48 11.40 -6.27
CA GLU A 335 -21.94 11.73 -7.63
C GLU A 335 -22.71 10.58 -8.32
N PHE A 336 -22.55 9.37 -7.80
CA PHE A 336 -23.24 8.19 -8.28
C PHE A 336 -24.50 7.89 -7.45
N ARG A 337 -25.42 7.11 -8.00
CA ARG A 337 -26.53 6.58 -7.21
C ARG A 337 -25.98 5.65 -6.14
N HIS A 338 -26.19 5.97 -4.85
CA HIS A 338 -25.60 5.26 -3.74
C HIS A 338 -26.54 5.15 -2.52
N GLU A 339 -26.24 4.19 -1.67
CA GLU A 339 -26.76 4.05 -0.30
C GLU A 339 -25.57 4.06 0.64
N VAL A 340 -25.49 5.07 1.50
CA VAL A 340 -24.46 5.22 2.54
C VAL A 340 -25.04 5.97 3.75
N ASP A 341 -24.77 5.47 4.96
CA ASP A 341 -25.06 6.19 6.22
C ASP A 341 -23.76 6.30 7.01
N PHE A 342 -23.16 7.48 6.99
CA PHE A 342 -21.88 7.75 7.59
C PHE A 342 -21.97 8.84 8.66
N LEU A 343 -21.46 8.52 9.86
CA LEU A 343 -21.36 9.46 10.97
C LEU A 343 -19.90 9.79 11.27
N LYS A 344 -19.53 11.07 11.22
CA LYS A 344 -18.16 11.57 11.46
C LYS A 344 -17.50 11.07 12.75
N THR A 345 -18.27 10.66 13.75
CA THR A 345 -17.75 10.22 15.05
C THR A 345 -18.05 8.76 15.39
N LYS A 346 -18.72 8.03 14.49
CA LYS A 346 -19.13 6.63 14.71
C LYS A 346 -18.84 5.72 13.50
N GLY A 347 -18.43 6.30 12.36
CA GLY A 347 -18.17 5.57 11.12
C GLY A 347 -19.45 5.18 10.36
N PHE A 348 -19.32 4.16 9.54
CA PHE A 348 -20.41 3.64 8.73
C PHE A 348 -21.42 2.86 9.54
N LYS A 349 -22.69 3.01 9.17
CA LYS A 349 -23.80 2.16 9.62
C LYS A 349 -24.21 1.21 8.50
N GLU A 350 -25.01 0.22 8.89
CA GLU A 350 -25.64 -0.69 7.95
C GLU A 350 -26.62 0.05 7.04
N VAL A 351 -26.58 -0.28 5.74
CA VAL A 351 -27.45 0.27 4.71
C VAL A 351 -28.18 -0.82 3.94
N GLN A 352 -29.18 -0.43 3.15
CA GLN A 352 -29.86 -1.34 2.23
C GLN A 352 -29.08 -1.46 0.92
N ARG A 353 -29.22 -2.62 0.28
CA ARG A 353 -28.65 -2.86 -1.04
C ARG A 353 -29.41 -2.04 -2.09
N LEU A 354 -28.71 -1.40 -3.00
CA LEU A 354 -29.29 -0.85 -4.22
C LEU A 354 -29.79 -1.97 -5.12
N ASN A 355 -31.02 -1.78 -5.60
CA ASN A 355 -31.68 -2.65 -6.56
C ASN A 355 -31.55 -2.11 -7.98
#